data_957240bd1ebd0ec3ddf39c110b3d6a92
#
_entry.id   957240bd1ebd0ec3ddf39c110b3d6a92
#
_cell.length_a   1.000
_cell.length_b   1.000
_cell.length_c   1.000
_cell.angle_alpha   90.00
_cell.angle_beta   90.00
_cell.angle_gamma   90.00
#
_symmetry.space_group_name_H-M   'P 1'
#
loop_
_entity.id
_entity.type
_entity.pdbx_description
1 polymer ?
#
loop_
_entity_poly.entity_id
_entity_poly.type
_entity_poly.pdbx_seq_one_letter_code
_entity_poly.pdbx_strand_id
1 'polypeptide(L)'
;QSVTTSTGTAQLGRLCSGDLASTRGLFPVPGHHGPLPEIFFSGEEVGNEGRAFAHFVTGSQAGQSVELPALGNLSFENVLVRPFPGLRTVVAETDDTTPGQVYFYIANKRWTGSFLDRAGFTQGALYGVRVPGVALEDRATGVGTATRFELANLGDVTAKTGAQIQADSVAASVTEFLRPEDGVWDP
;
A
#
# COMPACT_ATOMS: atom_id res chain seq x y z
N GLN A 1 -3.93 -6.27 22.09
CA GLN A 1 -3.40 -6.55 20.75
C GLN A 1 -2.01 -5.94 20.66
N SER A 2 -1.00 -6.72 20.31
CA SER A 2 0.36 -6.20 20.15
C SER A 2 0.54 -5.67 18.75
N VAL A 3 1.07 -4.45 18.62
CA VAL A 3 1.45 -3.86 17.35
C VAL A 3 2.98 -3.87 17.28
N THR A 4 3.53 -4.54 16.28
CA THR A 4 4.96 -4.55 16.01
C THR A 4 5.26 -3.51 14.93
N THR A 5 6.10 -2.54 15.26
CA THR A 5 6.54 -1.51 14.33
C THR A 5 8.04 -1.66 14.07
N SER A 6 8.56 -0.91 13.10
CA SER A 6 10.00 -0.85 12.81
C SER A 6 10.84 -0.40 14.02
N THR A 7 10.24 0.34 14.96
CA THR A 7 10.90 0.89 16.16
C THR A 7 10.49 0.20 17.46
N GLY A 8 9.69 -0.86 17.40
CA GLY A 8 9.18 -1.60 18.56
C GLY A 8 7.65 -1.54 18.69
N THR A 9 7.13 -1.52 19.91
CA THR A 9 5.69 -1.42 20.15
C THR A 9 5.24 0.03 20.04
N ALA A 10 4.23 0.30 19.21
CA ALA A 10 3.65 1.63 19.07
C ALA A 10 2.13 1.62 19.23
N GLN A 11 1.58 2.79 19.53
CA GLN A 11 0.14 3.01 19.45
C GLN A 11 -0.24 3.24 17.99
N LEU A 12 -1.41 2.74 17.60
CA LEU A 12 -2.02 3.05 16.31
C LEU A 12 -2.63 4.46 16.35
N GLY A 13 -2.44 5.20 15.26
CA GLY A 13 -3.18 6.40 14.98
C GLY A 13 -4.60 6.10 14.51
N ARG A 14 -5.28 7.10 13.93
CA ARG A 14 -6.58 6.89 13.33
C ARG A 14 -6.44 6.00 12.10
N LEU A 15 -7.11 4.84 12.12
CA LEU A 15 -7.25 3.97 10.96
C LEU A 15 -8.48 4.43 10.18
N CYS A 16 -8.40 4.44 8.86
CA CYS A 16 -9.54 4.65 7.99
C CYS A 16 -10.05 3.33 7.40
N SER A 17 -10.20 3.24 6.10
CA SER A 17 -10.69 2.02 5.45
C SER A 17 -9.68 0.87 5.57
N GLY A 18 -10.18 -0.35 5.53
CA GLY A 18 -9.35 -1.54 5.58
C GLY A 18 -9.92 -2.66 4.72
N ASP A 19 -9.05 -3.56 4.30
CA ASP A 19 -9.36 -4.66 3.40
C ASP A 19 -8.94 -6.01 3.97
N LEU A 20 -9.85 -6.98 3.96
CA LEU A 20 -9.51 -8.38 4.21
C LEU A 20 -9.01 -8.98 2.91
N ALA A 21 -7.69 -9.04 2.77
CA ALA A 21 -7.07 -9.52 1.55
C ALA A 21 -7.54 -10.94 1.18
N SER A 22 -7.91 -11.13 -0.09
CA SER A 22 -8.19 -12.46 -0.60
C SER A 22 -6.98 -13.37 -0.45
N THR A 23 -7.17 -14.55 0.15
CA THR A 23 -6.11 -15.57 0.23
C THR A 23 -5.60 -15.99 -1.14
N ARG A 24 -6.42 -15.86 -2.20
CA ARG A 24 -5.97 -16.06 -3.59
C ARG A 24 -4.94 -15.03 -4.03
N GLY A 25 -5.09 -13.76 -3.63
CA GLY A 25 -4.12 -12.69 -3.89
C GLY A 25 -2.79 -12.92 -3.18
N LEU A 26 -2.83 -13.49 -1.99
CA LEU A 26 -1.62 -13.90 -1.27
C LEU A 26 -0.94 -15.12 -1.90
N PHE A 27 -1.67 -15.98 -2.62
CA PHE A 27 -1.13 -17.23 -3.20
C PHE A 27 -0.36 -16.98 -4.52
N PRO A 28 0.72 -17.71 -4.80
CA PRO A 28 1.43 -18.58 -3.85
C PRO A 28 2.31 -17.77 -2.89
N VAL A 29 2.50 -18.29 -1.68
CA VAL A 29 3.57 -17.83 -0.79
C VAL A 29 4.67 -18.87 -0.84
N PRO A 30 5.82 -18.59 -1.49
CA PRO A 30 6.86 -19.58 -1.71
C PRO A 30 7.32 -20.21 -0.39
N GLY A 31 7.46 -21.55 -0.38
CA GLY A 31 7.85 -22.30 0.81
C GLY A 31 6.81 -22.34 1.94
N HIS A 32 5.62 -21.82 1.76
CA HIS A 32 4.51 -22.00 2.70
C HIS A 32 3.75 -23.28 2.38
N HIS A 33 3.47 -24.08 3.39
CA HIS A 33 2.69 -25.31 3.30
C HIS A 33 1.53 -25.24 4.27
N GLY A 34 0.33 -25.53 3.79
CA GLY A 34 -0.91 -25.49 4.55
C GLY A 34 -1.79 -24.26 4.24
N PRO A 35 -2.87 -24.05 5.00
CA PRO A 35 -3.77 -22.93 4.81
C PRO A 35 -3.05 -21.58 4.99
N LEU A 36 -3.33 -20.62 4.11
CA LEU A 36 -2.84 -19.25 4.27
C LEU A 36 -3.61 -18.56 5.40
N PRO A 37 -2.94 -17.72 6.20
CA PRO A 37 -3.63 -16.89 7.17
C PRO A 37 -4.52 -15.88 6.46
N GLU A 38 -5.64 -15.55 7.07
CA GLU A 38 -6.41 -14.36 6.73
C GLU A 38 -5.71 -13.13 7.33
N ILE A 39 -5.49 -12.13 6.50
CA ILE A 39 -4.81 -10.90 6.89
C ILE A 39 -5.67 -9.71 6.48
N PHE A 40 -6.01 -8.90 7.46
CA PHE A 40 -6.66 -7.61 7.26
C PHE A 40 -5.58 -6.54 7.12
N PHE A 41 -5.68 -5.70 6.11
CA PHE A 41 -4.79 -4.58 5.88
C PHE A 41 -5.49 -3.27 6.19
N SER A 42 -4.78 -2.36 6.79
CA SER A 42 -5.26 -0.99 7.04
C SER A 42 -4.10 -0.02 7.07
N GLY A 43 -4.40 1.26 6.96
CA GLY A 43 -3.43 2.31 7.11
C GLY A 43 -3.91 3.42 8.06
N GLU A 44 -2.97 4.20 8.57
CA GLU A 44 -3.23 5.37 9.40
C GLU A 44 -3.51 6.58 8.51
N GLU A 45 -4.67 7.18 8.69
CA GLU A 45 -5.04 8.45 8.07
C GLU A 45 -4.73 9.60 9.04
N VAL A 46 -3.45 9.89 9.20
CA VAL A 46 -2.94 10.89 10.16
C VAL A 46 -1.98 11.91 9.51
N GLY A 47 -2.17 12.17 8.21
CA GLY A 47 -1.26 12.99 7.40
C GLY A 47 -0.10 12.16 6.85
N ASN A 48 0.88 12.84 6.27
CA ASN A 48 1.95 12.22 5.47
C ASN A 48 2.79 11.16 6.19
N GLU A 49 2.76 11.10 7.51
CA GLU A 49 3.52 10.12 8.29
C GLU A 49 2.67 8.94 8.79
N GLY A 50 1.47 8.76 8.24
CA GLY A 50 0.63 7.56 8.48
C GLY A 50 1.33 6.30 8.00
N ARG A 51 1.11 5.18 8.68
CA ARG A 51 1.76 3.89 8.47
C ARG A 51 0.76 2.84 8.01
N ALA A 52 1.20 1.90 7.17
CA ALA A 52 0.39 0.74 6.78
C ALA A 52 0.67 -0.47 7.68
N PHE A 53 -0.35 -1.31 7.89
CA PHE A 53 -0.26 -2.49 8.75
C PHE A 53 -0.92 -3.72 8.13
N ALA A 54 -0.34 -4.89 8.45
CA ALA A 54 -0.93 -6.21 8.28
C ALA A 54 -1.38 -6.75 9.63
N HIS A 55 -2.67 -7.06 9.76
CA HIS A 55 -3.27 -7.63 10.97
C HIS A 55 -3.62 -9.09 10.72
N PHE A 56 -2.94 -10.00 11.38
CA PHE A 56 -3.20 -11.43 11.23
C PHE A 56 -4.49 -11.81 11.98
N VAL A 57 -5.50 -12.22 11.23
CA VAL A 57 -6.82 -12.61 11.77
C VAL A 57 -6.80 -14.08 12.17
N THR A 58 -6.17 -14.93 11.35
CA THR A 58 -6.07 -16.37 11.59
C THR A 58 -4.63 -16.89 11.48
N GLY A 59 -4.42 -18.17 11.79
CA GLY A 59 -3.11 -18.82 11.74
C GLY A 59 -2.29 -18.64 13.00
N SER A 60 -1.01 -19.03 12.95
CA SER A 60 -0.10 -19.01 14.12
C SER A 60 0.25 -17.61 14.63
N GLN A 61 0.01 -16.59 13.83
CA GLN A 61 0.27 -15.19 14.16
C GLN A 61 -1.03 -14.41 14.48
N ALA A 62 -2.18 -15.09 14.63
CA ALA A 62 -3.45 -14.45 14.91
C ALA A 62 -3.37 -13.48 16.10
N GLY A 63 -3.93 -12.28 15.93
CA GLY A 63 -3.88 -11.20 16.91
C GLY A 63 -2.64 -10.31 16.84
N GLN A 64 -1.67 -10.61 15.98
CA GLN A 64 -0.52 -9.74 15.74
C GLN A 64 -0.83 -8.70 14.65
N SER A 65 -0.31 -7.50 14.85
CA SER A 65 -0.29 -6.44 13.84
C SER A 65 1.16 -6.07 13.55
N VAL A 66 1.51 -6.00 12.28
CA VAL A 66 2.87 -5.74 11.81
C VAL A 66 2.85 -4.55 10.88
N GLU A 67 3.67 -3.54 11.16
CA GLU A 67 3.89 -2.40 10.28
C GLU A 67 4.56 -2.83 8.97
N LEU A 68 4.19 -2.19 7.87
CA LEU A 68 4.69 -2.45 6.53
C LEU A 68 5.42 -1.21 5.95
N PRO A 69 6.62 -0.88 6.42
CA PRO A 69 7.31 0.33 5.98
C PRO A 69 7.62 0.39 4.49
N ALA A 70 7.67 -0.77 3.82
CA ALA A 70 7.91 -0.84 2.38
C ALA A 70 6.73 -0.29 1.54
N LEU A 71 5.54 -0.13 2.13
CA LEU A 71 4.40 0.52 1.52
C LEU A 71 4.51 2.06 1.61
N GLY A 72 5.46 2.57 2.38
CA GLY A 72 5.67 4.00 2.57
C GLY A 72 4.89 4.60 3.75
N ASN A 73 4.97 5.92 3.85
CA ASN A 73 4.23 6.72 4.83
C ASN A 73 3.35 7.70 4.07
N LEU A 74 2.04 7.59 4.25
CA LEU A 74 0.99 8.35 3.56
C LEU A 74 -0.16 8.64 4.53
N SER A 75 -1.10 9.52 4.15
CA SER A 75 -2.40 9.59 4.80
C SER A 75 -3.31 8.50 4.21
N PHE A 76 -3.13 7.27 4.67
CA PHE A 76 -3.80 6.13 4.05
C PHE A 76 -5.32 6.18 4.20
N GLU A 77 -6.04 6.29 3.09
CA GLU A 77 -7.44 5.91 3.01
C GLU A 77 -7.54 4.39 2.83
N ASN A 78 -6.88 3.83 1.85
CA ASN A 78 -6.93 2.40 1.54
C ASN A 78 -5.55 1.75 1.43
N VAL A 79 -5.51 0.44 1.79
CA VAL A 79 -4.41 -0.48 1.53
C VAL A 79 -5.02 -1.75 0.92
N LEU A 80 -5.09 -1.81 -0.42
CA LEU A 80 -5.87 -2.82 -1.17
C LEU A 80 -4.95 -3.83 -1.85
N VAL A 81 -4.87 -5.03 -1.30
CA VAL A 81 -4.08 -6.11 -1.90
C VAL A 81 -4.78 -6.67 -3.12
N ARG A 82 -4.09 -6.75 -4.26
CA ARG A 82 -4.62 -7.32 -5.50
C ARG A 82 -5.12 -8.76 -5.27
N PRO A 83 -6.39 -9.10 -5.62
CA PRO A 83 -7.01 -10.39 -5.27
C PRO A 83 -6.64 -11.57 -6.18
N PHE A 84 -5.73 -11.38 -7.14
CA PHE A 84 -5.36 -12.40 -8.12
C PHE A 84 -4.05 -13.09 -7.75
N PRO A 85 -3.96 -14.43 -7.95
CA PRO A 85 -2.76 -15.19 -7.65
C PRO A 85 -1.59 -14.79 -8.56
N GLY A 86 -0.38 -14.99 -8.08
CA GLY A 86 0.84 -14.73 -8.86
C GLY A 86 2.08 -14.56 -8.00
N LEU A 87 3.23 -14.50 -8.65
CA LEU A 87 4.54 -14.32 -7.99
C LEU A 87 4.86 -12.85 -7.65
N ARG A 88 3.96 -11.95 -7.99
CA ARG A 88 4.04 -10.54 -7.61
C ARG A 88 2.93 -10.19 -6.64
N THR A 89 3.30 -9.45 -5.62
CA THR A 89 2.37 -8.73 -4.74
C THR A 89 2.21 -7.33 -5.28
N VAL A 90 0.96 -6.91 -5.42
CA VAL A 90 0.58 -5.56 -5.83
C VAL A 90 -0.41 -5.05 -4.80
N VAL A 91 -0.15 -3.86 -4.25
CA VAL A 91 -1.06 -3.16 -3.34
C VAL A 91 -1.39 -1.82 -3.96
N ALA A 92 -2.67 -1.49 -4.06
CA ALA A 92 -3.13 -0.15 -4.40
C ALA A 92 -3.33 0.64 -3.10
N GLU A 93 -2.90 1.88 -3.11
CA GLU A 93 -2.90 2.77 -1.96
C GLU A 93 -3.44 4.13 -2.37
N THR A 94 -4.33 4.68 -1.56
CA THR A 94 -4.87 6.02 -1.75
C THR A 94 -4.46 6.92 -0.60
N ASP A 95 -3.93 8.10 -0.93
CA ASP A 95 -3.49 9.13 0.01
C ASP A 95 -4.58 10.19 0.14
N ASP A 96 -5.41 10.11 1.18
CA ASP A 96 -6.49 11.07 1.42
C ASP A 96 -5.95 12.39 1.96
N THR A 97 -5.25 13.12 1.10
CA THR A 97 -4.86 14.51 1.30
C THR A 97 -5.41 15.40 0.18
N THR A 98 -5.31 16.70 0.35
CA THR A 98 -5.75 17.66 -0.69
C THR A 98 -4.60 18.63 -1.02
N PRO A 99 -3.88 18.39 -2.11
CA PRO A 99 -3.95 17.25 -3.01
C PRO A 99 -3.29 16.00 -2.43
N GLY A 100 -3.73 14.82 -2.88
CA GLY A 100 -3.17 13.51 -2.56
C GLY A 100 -2.80 12.73 -3.82
N GLN A 101 -2.24 11.55 -3.66
CA GLN A 101 -1.82 10.71 -4.78
C GLN A 101 -2.42 9.31 -4.68
N VAL A 102 -2.40 8.60 -5.80
CA VAL A 102 -2.69 7.16 -5.88
C VAL A 102 -1.39 6.43 -6.15
N TYR A 103 -1.11 5.42 -5.33
CA TYR A 103 0.11 4.64 -5.45
C TYR A 103 -0.15 3.16 -5.68
N PHE A 104 0.86 2.49 -6.22
CA PHE A 104 0.95 1.04 -6.29
C PHE A 104 2.29 0.59 -5.72
N TYR A 105 2.23 -0.17 -4.64
CA TYR A 105 3.39 -0.95 -4.20
C TYR A 105 3.48 -2.23 -5.02
N ILE A 106 4.66 -2.57 -5.54
CA ILE A 106 4.90 -3.77 -6.35
C ILE A 106 6.16 -4.47 -5.88
N ALA A 107 6.03 -5.77 -5.56
CA ALA A 107 7.13 -6.61 -5.12
C ALA A 107 7.09 -8.01 -5.72
N ASN A 108 8.23 -8.67 -5.77
CA ASN A 108 8.30 -10.10 -6.05
C ASN A 108 8.19 -10.90 -4.74
N LYS A 109 7.41 -11.97 -4.76
CA LYS A 109 7.36 -12.96 -3.67
C LYS A 109 8.69 -13.71 -3.56
N ARG A 110 9.05 -14.13 -2.36
CA ARG A 110 10.40 -14.66 -2.02
C ARG A 110 10.33 -16.04 -1.40
N TRP A 111 11.43 -16.77 -1.48
CA TRP A 111 11.53 -18.13 -0.92
C TRP A 111 11.98 -18.15 0.54
N THR A 112 12.48 -17.05 1.07
CA THR A 112 13.10 -16.98 2.40
C THR A 112 12.53 -15.81 3.21
N GLY A 113 12.67 -15.89 4.54
CA GLY A 113 12.23 -14.88 5.49
C GLY A 113 10.90 -15.23 6.18
N SER A 114 10.32 -14.27 6.85
CA SER A 114 9.02 -14.36 7.50
C SER A 114 7.90 -14.63 6.50
N PHE A 115 6.68 -14.83 6.97
CA PHE A 115 5.52 -14.93 6.07
C PHE A 115 5.37 -13.68 5.19
N LEU A 116 5.48 -12.47 5.77
CA LEU A 116 5.34 -11.21 5.03
C LEU A 116 6.49 -10.98 4.03
N ASP A 117 7.72 -11.41 4.35
CA ASP A 117 8.82 -11.39 3.37
C ASP A 117 8.51 -12.27 2.16
N ARG A 118 8.07 -13.50 2.42
CA ARG A 118 7.75 -14.46 1.37
C ARG A 118 6.52 -14.06 0.58
N ALA A 119 5.54 -13.44 1.22
CA ALA A 119 4.36 -12.89 0.56
C ALA A 119 4.64 -11.56 -0.17
N GLY A 120 5.84 -10.99 -0.08
CA GLY A 120 6.26 -9.82 -0.84
C GLY A 120 5.81 -8.48 -0.26
N PHE A 121 5.71 -8.33 1.08
CA PHE A 121 5.29 -7.08 1.71
C PHE A 121 6.43 -6.27 2.33
N THR A 122 7.67 -6.71 2.20
CA THR A 122 8.78 -6.08 2.92
C THR A 122 9.90 -5.54 2.02
N GLN A 123 9.93 -5.89 0.75
CA GLN A 123 10.96 -5.46 -0.20
C GLN A 123 10.38 -5.32 -1.60
N GLY A 124 9.97 -4.13 -1.96
CA GLY A 124 9.40 -3.79 -3.24
C GLY A 124 9.76 -2.36 -3.64
N ALA A 125 9.00 -1.84 -4.57
CA ALA A 125 9.08 -0.44 -4.96
C ALA A 125 7.69 0.19 -4.96
N LEU A 126 7.63 1.45 -4.59
CA LEU A 126 6.44 2.28 -4.68
C LEU A 126 6.41 2.95 -6.05
N TYR A 127 5.23 3.03 -6.63
CA TYR A 127 4.98 3.69 -7.92
C TYR A 127 3.80 4.65 -7.77
N GLY A 128 3.99 5.90 -8.18
CA GLY A 128 2.89 6.86 -8.25
C GLY A 128 2.15 6.80 -9.58
N VAL A 129 0.85 7.00 -9.55
CA VAL A 129 0.02 7.11 -10.76
C VAL A 129 0.30 8.46 -11.43
N ARG A 130 0.70 8.40 -12.70
CA ARG A 130 0.93 9.58 -13.54
C ARG A 130 -0.01 9.55 -14.74
N VAL A 131 -0.92 10.50 -14.80
CA VAL A 131 -1.79 10.73 -15.97
C VAL A 131 -1.07 11.72 -16.88
N PRO A 132 -0.64 11.32 -18.11
CA PRO A 132 0.12 12.19 -19.00
C PRO A 132 -0.60 13.51 -19.27
N GLY A 133 0.10 14.62 -19.01
CA GLY A 133 -0.43 15.97 -19.22
C GLY A 133 -1.31 16.50 -18.08
N VAL A 134 -1.53 15.74 -17.02
CA VAL A 134 -2.31 16.15 -15.85
C VAL A 134 -1.42 16.17 -14.63
N ALA A 135 -1.02 17.35 -14.18
CA ALA A 135 -0.27 17.49 -12.93
C ALA A 135 -1.19 17.45 -11.72
N LEU A 136 -2.35 18.10 -11.80
CA LEU A 136 -3.36 18.16 -10.75
C LEU A 136 -4.74 17.91 -11.38
N GLU A 137 -5.55 17.09 -10.72
CA GLU A 137 -6.96 16.90 -11.05
C GLU A 137 -7.73 18.22 -11.00
N ASP A 138 -8.54 18.46 -12.01
CA ASP A 138 -9.48 19.60 -11.99
C ASP A 138 -10.81 19.17 -11.37
N ARG A 139 -11.28 19.90 -10.37
CA ARG A 139 -12.51 19.53 -9.63
C ARG A 139 -13.76 19.47 -10.50
N ALA A 140 -13.81 20.22 -11.59
CA ALA A 140 -14.98 20.26 -12.48
C ALA A 140 -14.90 19.22 -13.61
N THR A 141 -13.71 18.89 -14.08
CA THR A 141 -13.50 18.02 -15.25
C THR A 141 -12.73 16.74 -14.93
N GLY A 142 -12.31 16.54 -13.67
CA GLY A 142 -11.50 15.41 -13.24
C GLY A 142 -10.15 15.40 -13.94
N VAL A 143 -9.74 14.24 -14.42
CA VAL A 143 -8.53 14.06 -15.25
C VAL A 143 -8.81 14.25 -16.75
N GLY A 144 -9.98 14.81 -17.10
CA GLY A 144 -10.41 15.04 -18.48
C GLY A 144 -10.71 13.74 -19.22
N THR A 145 -10.29 13.68 -20.48
CA THR A 145 -10.50 12.49 -21.35
C THR A 145 -9.33 11.48 -21.28
N ALA A 146 -8.58 11.49 -20.19
CA ALA A 146 -7.48 10.55 -20.02
C ALA A 146 -7.99 9.09 -20.07
N THR A 147 -7.35 8.27 -20.90
CA THR A 147 -7.73 6.86 -21.11
C THR A 147 -6.72 5.88 -20.56
N ARG A 148 -5.59 6.38 -20.08
CA ARG A 148 -4.51 5.58 -19.51
C ARG A 148 -3.69 6.39 -18.51
N PHE A 149 -2.99 5.69 -17.64
CA PHE A 149 -1.98 6.25 -16.75
C PHE A 149 -0.66 5.48 -16.91
N GLU A 150 0.39 6.05 -16.39
CA GLU A 150 1.70 5.43 -16.26
C GLU A 150 2.05 5.25 -14.78
N LEU A 151 2.99 4.38 -14.48
CA LEU A 151 3.51 4.19 -13.14
C LEU A 151 4.91 4.83 -13.05
N ALA A 152 5.00 5.94 -12.33
CA ALA A 152 6.26 6.61 -12.02
C ALA A 152 6.96 5.88 -10.88
N ASN A 153 8.15 5.33 -11.10
CA ASN A 153 8.88 4.54 -10.11
C ASN A 153 9.55 5.45 -9.08
N LEU A 154 9.16 5.33 -7.81
CA LEU A 154 9.74 6.04 -6.66
C LEU A 154 10.79 5.21 -5.91
N GLY A 155 10.96 3.93 -6.30
CA GLY A 155 11.93 3.01 -5.73
C GLY A 155 11.52 2.43 -4.39
N ASP A 156 12.51 1.97 -3.63
CA ASP A 156 12.34 1.52 -2.25
C ASP A 156 12.14 2.73 -1.33
N VAL A 157 11.00 2.74 -0.64
CA VAL A 157 10.60 3.83 0.27
C VAL A 157 10.68 3.44 1.75
N THR A 158 11.15 2.26 2.06
CA THR A 158 11.17 1.69 3.42
C THR A 158 11.80 2.62 4.48
N ALA A 159 12.78 3.42 4.09
CA ALA A 159 13.47 4.35 4.98
C ALA A 159 13.13 5.83 4.73
N LYS A 160 12.15 6.11 3.88
CA LYS A 160 11.75 7.48 3.56
C LYS A 160 10.62 7.94 4.49
N THR A 161 10.66 9.22 4.86
CA THR A 161 9.53 9.89 5.49
C THR A 161 8.44 10.18 4.46
N GLY A 162 7.21 10.39 4.90
CA GLY A 162 6.13 10.78 4.00
C GLY A 162 6.42 12.09 3.27
N ALA A 163 7.06 13.05 3.94
CA ALA A 163 7.51 14.28 3.28
C ALA A 163 8.52 14.04 2.14
N GLN A 164 9.40 13.05 2.28
CA GLN A 164 10.33 12.66 1.22
C GLN A 164 9.61 11.96 0.06
N ILE A 165 8.65 11.08 0.36
CA ILE A 165 7.83 10.41 -0.65
C ILE A 165 7.03 11.45 -1.45
N GLN A 166 6.45 12.44 -0.79
CA GLN A 166 5.74 13.54 -1.44
C GLN A 166 6.67 14.35 -2.37
N ALA A 167 7.87 14.71 -1.91
CA ALA A 167 8.85 15.42 -2.73
C ALA A 167 9.28 14.61 -3.97
N ASP A 168 9.52 13.31 -3.81
CA ASP A 168 9.86 12.40 -4.90
C ASP A 168 8.71 12.25 -5.88
N SER A 169 7.46 12.23 -5.40
CA SER A 169 6.26 12.17 -6.24
C SER A 169 6.13 13.39 -7.13
N VAL A 170 6.32 14.58 -6.57
CA VAL A 170 6.34 15.85 -7.34
C VAL A 170 7.46 15.82 -8.38
N ALA A 171 8.67 15.43 -7.98
CA ALA A 171 9.83 15.34 -8.89
C ALA A 171 9.61 14.33 -10.03
N ALA A 172 8.88 13.23 -9.77
CA ALA A 172 8.54 12.21 -10.76
C ALA A 172 7.27 12.55 -11.58
N SER A 173 6.68 13.73 -11.37
CA SER A 173 5.43 14.17 -12.03
C SER A 173 4.26 13.20 -11.80
N VAL A 174 4.16 12.62 -10.62
CA VAL A 174 2.97 11.87 -10.18
C VAL A 174 1.79 12.83 -10.17
N THR A 175 0.65 12.39 -10.70
CA THR A 175 -0.58 13.21 -10.71
C THR A 175 -1.10 13.40 -9.30
N GLU A 176 -1.42 14.64 -8.96
CA GLU A 176 -2.12 15.00 -7.73
C GLU A 176 -3.62 14.93 -7.95
N PHE A 177 -4.32 14.24 -7.05
CA PHE A 177 -5.78 14.10 -7.04
C PHE A 177 -6.38 14.88 -5.88
N LEU A 178 -7.65 15.21 -5.99
CA LEU A 178 -8.38 15.96 -4.98
C LEU A 178 -9.09 15.00 -4.02
N ARG A 179 -8.36 14.49 -3.03
CA ARG A 179 -8.81 13.48 -2.07
C ARG A 179 -9.11 12.13 -2.73
N PRO A 180 -8.10 11.32 -3.06
CA PRO A 180 -8.32 9.93 -3.47
C PRO A 180 -8.90 9.13 -2.29
N GLU A 181 -10.17 8.81 -2.41
CA GLU A 181 -10.95 8.09 -1.40
C GLU A 181 -10.97 6.58 -1.68
N ASP A 182 -12.08 5.93 -1.38
CA ASP A 182 -12.25 4.48 -1.51
C ASP A 182 -12.00 3.94 -2.91
N GLY A 183 -11.51 2.71 -2.92
CA GLY A 183 -11.27 1.95 -4.14
C GLY A 183 -11.56 0.47 -3.97
N VAL A 184 -11.64 -0.25 -5.08
CA VAL A 184 -11.79 -1.71 -5.09
C VAL A 184 -11.16 -2.28 -6.35
N TRP A 185 -10.63 -3.48 -6.24
CA TRP A 185 -10.18 -4.22 -7.42
C TRP A 185 -11.38 -4.77 -8.18
N ASP A 186 -11.40 -4.54 -9.48
CA ASP A 186 -12.37 -5.19 -10.39
C ASP A 186 -11.99 -6.67 -10.53
N PRO A 187 -12.89 -7.63 -10.19
CA PRO A 187 -12.62 -9.06 -10.17
C PRO A 187 -12.47 -9.71 -11.58
#